data_5b1cdc09514f3e50b0422a1fc085f7ed
#
_entry.id   5b1cdc09514f3e50b0422a1fc085f7ed
#
_cell.length_a   1.000
_cell.length_b   1.000
_cell.length_c   1.000
_cell.angle_alpha   90.00
_cell.angle_beta   90.00
_cell.angle_gamma   90.00
#
_symmetry.space_group_name_H-M   'P 1'
#
loop_
_entity.id
_entity.type
_entity.pdbx_description
1 polymer ?
#
loop_
_entity_poly.entity_id
_entity_poly.type
_entity_poly.pdbx_seq_one_letter_code
_entity_poly.pdbx_strand_id
1 'polypeptide(L)'
;MRLPKFNYLGPKTLDEALDLLDTYKDDAKILAGGTDLLVRMKKGLLKPKVLISLKALNELSYIKKQSGFIKIGARTPLADIIDSDLIQKEAKALFQACKKIGAISIQHFRGTIGGNILQDNRCHHYNQ
;
A
#
# COMPACT_ATOMS: atom_id res chain seq x y z
N MET A 1 -3.83 -23.08 -1.64
CA MET A 1 -4.41 -22.09 -0.68
C MET A 1 -5.44 -21.26 -1.40
N ARG A 2 -6.69 -21.26 -0.91
CA ARG A 2 -7.81 -20.51 -1.52
C ARG A 2 -8.07 -19.24 -0.69
N LEU A 3 -8.35 -18.13 -1.35
CA LEU A 3 -8.79 -16.89 -0.68
C LEU A 3 -10.19 -17.10 -0.06
N PRO A 4 -10.50 -16.49 1.10
CA PRO A 4 -11.85 -16.44 1.63
C PRO A 4 -12.79 -15.72 0.65
N LYS A 5 -14.08 -15.93 0.78
CA LYS A 5 -15.08 -15.16 0.01
C LYS A 5 -15.08 -13.71 0.51
N PHE A 6 -15.12 -12.76 -0.40
CA PHE A 6 -15.23 -11.32 -0.11
C PHE A 6 -15.91 -10.60 -1.27
N ASN A 7 -16.46 -9.43 -0.99
CA ASN A 7 -16.93 -8.48 -2.00
C ASN A 7 -15.78 -7.55 -2.37
N TYR A 8 -15.62 -7.27 -3.66
CA TYR A 8 -14.62 -6.34 -4.17
C TYR A 8 -15.29 -5.05 -4.61
N LEU A 9 -14.88 -3.92 -4.03
CA LEU A 9 -15.38 -2.59 -4.34
C LEU A 9 -14.22 -1.75 -4.89
N GLY A 10 -14.46 -1.03 -5.99
CA GLY A 10 -13.47 -0.19 -6.66
C GLY A 10 -13.95 1.26 -6.77
N PRO A 11 -13.88 2.05 -5.69
CA PRO A 11 -14.26 3.46 -5.72
C PRO A 11 -13.43 4.23 -6.74
N LYS A 12 -14.03 5.25 -7.33
CA LYS A 12 -13.38 6.11 -8.34
C LYS A 12 -12.88 7.42 -7.76
N THR A 13 -13.36 7.80 -6.58
CA THR A 13 -12.95 9.01 -5.85
C THR A 13 -12.54 8.67 -4.42
N LEU A 14 -11.75 9.57 -3.81
CA LEU A 14 -11.33 9.41 -2.42
C LEU A 14 -12.54 9.47 -1.47
N ASP A 15 -13.49 10.37 -1.72
CA ASP A 15 -14.70 10.52 -0.90
C ASP A 15 -15.53 9.23 -0.92
N GLU A 16 -15.73 8.64 -2.11
CA GLU A 16 -16.41 7.33 -2.23
C GLU A 16 -15.68 6.23 -1.44
N ALA A 17 -14.34 6.23 -1.45
CA ALA A 17 -13.57 5.26 -0.69
C ALA A 17 -13.72 5.46 0.82
N LEU A 18 -13.78 6.71 1.29
CA LEU A 18 -14.01 7.04 2.69
C LEU A 18 -15.42 6.66 3.15
N ASP A 19 -16.44 6.93 2.35
CA ASP A 19 -17.83 6.53 2.62
C ASP A 19 -17.96 5.01 2.74
N LEU A 20 -17.31 4.27 1.85
CA LEU A 20 -17.27 2.81 1.92
C LEU A 20 -16.56 2.31 3.18
N LEU A 21 -15.46 2.94 3.59
CA LEU A 21 -14.78 2.61 4.84
C LEU A 21 -15.66 2.86 6.06
N ASP A 22 -16.37 3.98 6.10
CA ASP A 22 -17.31 4.28 7.19
C ASP A 22 -18.48 3.29 7.23
N THR A 23 -18.99 2.91 6.06
CA THR A 23 -20.09 1.95 5.92
C THR A 23 -19.71 0.55 6.42
N TYR A 24 -18.56 0.04 5.99
CA TYR A 24 -18.16 -1.36 6.26
C TYR A 24 -17.23 -1.52 7.46
N LYS A 25 -16.61 -0.44 7.95
CA LYS A 25 -15.76 -0.41 9.17
C LYS A 25 -14.80 -1.62 9.24
N ASP A 26 -14.89 -2.40 10.30
CA ASP A 26 -14.00 -3.53 10.56
C ASP A 26 -14.15 -4.69 9.56
N ASP A 27 -15.29 -4.79 8.89
CA ASP A 27 -15.55 -5.78 7.84
C ASP A 27 -14.77 -5.49 6.55
N ALA A 28 -14.31 -4.26 6.36
CA ALA A 28 -13.53 -3.85 5.20
C ALA A 28 -12.02 -3.88 5.44
N LYS A 29 -11.28 -4.13 4.37
CA LYS A 29 -9.83 -3.87 4.30
C LYS A 29 -9.49 -3.16 3.00
N ILE A 30 -8.57 -2.20 3.11
CA ILE A 30 -8.05 -1.45 1.96
C ILE A 30 -7.09 -2.34 1.17
N LEU A 31 -7.29 -2.40 -0.14
CA LEU A 31 -6.41 -3.08 -1.07
C LEU A 31 -5.66 -2.05 -1.93
N ALA A 32 -4.38 -1.82 -1.61
CA ALA A 32 -3.44 -1.09 -2.45
C ALA A 32 -2.66 -2.08 -3.34
N GLY A 33 -1.40 -2.34 -3.03
CA GLY A 33 -0.58 -3.33 -3.76
C GLY A 33 -0.92 -4.79 -3.49
N GLY A 34 -1.49 -5.09 -2.33
CA GLY A 34 -1.91 -6.45 -1.93
C GLY A 34 -0.79 -7.38 -1.51
N THR A 35 0.46 -6.93 -1.51
CA THR A 35 1.64 -7.78 -1.23
C THR A 35 1.69 -8.32 0.19
N ASP A 36 1.04 -7.68 1.15
CA ASP A 36 0.86 -8.19 2.51
C ASP A 36 -0.55 -8.74 2.72
N LEU A 37 -1.59 -7.95 2.45
CA LEU A 37 -2.98 -8.29 2.71
C LEU A 37 -3.39 -9.65 2.09
N LEU A 38 -3.11 -9.86 0.79
CA LEU A 38 -3.51 -11.09 0.11
C LEU A 38 -2.75 -12.32 0.63
N VAL A 39 -1.51 -12.15 1.08
CA VAL A 39 -0.73 -13.22 1.71
C VAL A 39 -1.35 -13.62 3.05
N ARG A 40 -1.74 -12.63 3.87
CA ARG A 40 -2.42 -12.88 5.17
C ARG A 40 -3.78 -13.54 4.97
N MET A 41 -4.53 -13.12 3.95
CA MET A 41 -5.80 -13.74 3.57
C MET A 41 -5.61 -15.19 3.11
N LYS A 42 -4.60 -15.47 2.27
CA LYS A 42 -4.28 -16.83 1.83
C LYS A 42 -3.88 -17.76 2.99
N LYS A 43 -3.23 -17.21 4.02
CA LYS A 43 -2.88 -17.94 5.25
C LYS A 43 -4.06 -18.09 6.23
N GLY A 44 -5.22 -17.51 5.92
CA GLY A 44 -6.40 -17.55 6.80
C GLY A 44 -6.31 -16.64 8.03
N LEU A 45 -5.27 -15.79 8.11
CA LEU A 45 -5.06 -14.84 9.22
C LEU A 45 -6.02 -13.65 9.16
N LEU A 46 -6.49 -13.30 7.97
CA LEU A 46 -7.48 -12.24 7.73
C LEU A 46 -8.60 -12.78 6.84
N LYS A 47 -9.84 -12.46 7.20
CA LYS A 47 -11.03 -12.86 6.45
C LYS A 47 -12.01 -11.68 6.33
N PRO A 48 -11.60 -10.58 5.67
CA PRO A 48 -12.48 -9.43 5.48
C PRO A 48 -13.68 -9.82 4.62
N LYS A 49 -14.84 -9.23 4.88
CA LYS A 49 -16.03 -9.40 4.04
C LYS A 49 -15.96 -8.54 2.77
N VAL A 50 -15.23 -7.40 2.86
CA VAL A 50 -15.12 -6.43 1.78
C VAL A 50 -13.67 -6.04 1.56
N LEU A 51 -13.25 -5.94 0.29
CA LEU A 51 -12.00 -5.31 -0.13
C LEU A 51 -12.31 -4.03 -0.89
N ILE A 52 -11.79 -2.90 -0.40
CA ILE A 52 -11.91 -1.60 -1.04
C ILE A 52 -10.60 -1.32 -1.78
N SER A 53 -10.65 -1.35 -3.10
CA SER A 53 -9.47 -1.21 -3.95
C SER A 53 -9.16 0.25 -4.24
N LEU A 54 -7.93 0.67 -3.97
CA LEU A 54 -7.45 2.01 -4.30
C LEU A 54 -6.97 2.14 -5.75
N LYS A 55 -7.11 1.10 -6.58
CA LYS A 55 -6.50 1.04 -7.92
C LYS A 55 -6.90 2.20 -8.82
N ALA A 56 -8.14 2.67 -8.75
CA ALA A 56 -8.65 3.75 -9.58
C ALA A 56 -8.29 5.17 -9.06
N LEU A 57 -7.81 5.30 -7.81
CA LEU A 57 -7.52 6.59 -7.17
C LEU A 57 -6.12 7.07 -7.57
N ASN A 58 -6.00 7.64 -8.78
CA ASN A 58 -4.73 8.09 -9.32
C ASN A 58 -4.14 9.28 -8.55
N GLU A 59 -4.99 10.09 -7.93
CA GLU A 59 -4.61 11.22 -7.08
C GLU A 59 -3.80 10.81 -5.83
N LEU A 60 -3.79 9.53 -5.48
CA LEU A 60 -2.98 8.98 -4.39
C LEU A 60 -1.60 8.48 -4.84
N SER A 61 -1.22 8.65 -6.13
CA SER A 61 0.06 8.20 -6.68
C SER A 61 0.82 9.37 -7.28
N TYR A 62 1.73 9.94 -6.53
CA TYR A 62 2.57 11.06 -6.97
C TYR A 62 3.83 11.20 -6.13
N ILE A 63 4.85 11.87 -6.69
CA ILE A 63 6.03 12.36 -5.99
C ILE A 63 6.23 13.80 -6.42
N LYS A 64 6.19 14.75 -5.49
CA LYS A 64 6.36 16.17 -5.79
C LYS A 64 7.07 16.92 -4.67
N LYS A 65 7.86 17.95 -5.04
CA LYS A 65 8.42 18.91 -4.10
C LYS A 65 7.50 20.12 -4.00
N GLN A 66 7.11 20.47 -2.79
CA GLN A 66 6.23 21.62 -2.53
C GLN A 66 6.61 22.25 -1.19
N SER A 67 6.85 23.57 -1.18
CA SER A 67 7.09 24.33 0.06
C SER A 67 8.20 23.74 0.94
N GLY A 68 9.31 23.29 0.33
CA GLY A 68 10.45 22.69 1.05
C GLY A 68 10.26 21.22 1.48
N PHE A 69 9.11 20.63 1.21
CA PHE A 69 8.81 19.23 1.53
C PHE A 69 8.72 18.37 0.27
N ILE A 70 9.11 17.10 0.39
CA ILE A 70 8.80 16.09 -0.61
C ILE A 70 7.50 15.41 -0.18
N LYS A 71 6.45 15.55 -1.00
CA LYS A 71 5.16 14.89 -0.80
C LYS A 71 5.08 13.66 -1.69
N ILE A 72 4.68 12.53 -1.09
CA ILE A 72 4.55 11.26 -1.77
C ILE A 72 3.13 10.73 -1.51
N GLY A 73 2.41 10.39 -2.56
CA GLY A 73 1.09 9.81 -2.46
C GLY A 73 1.15 8.39 -1.88
N ALA A 74 0.20 8.04 -1.02
CA ALA A 74 0.21 6.77 -0.30
C ALA A 74 0.18 5.54 -1.22
N ARG A 75 -0.40 5.67 -2.42
CA ARG A 75 -0.49 4.60 -3.43
C ARG A 75 0.72 4.53 -4.36
N THR A 76 1.70 5.42 -4.22
CA THR A 76 2.91 5.41 -5.05
C THR A 76 3.67 4.09 -4.87
N PRO A 77 3.94 3.34 -5.97
CA PRO A 77 4.73 2.11 -5.91
C PRO A 77 6.16 2.38 -5.43
N LEU A 78 6.78 1.40 -4.81
CA LEU A 78 8.18 1.51 -4.39
C LEU A 78 9.12 1.69 -5.59
N ALA A 79 8.82 1.10 -6.74
CA ALA A 79 9.58 1.27 -7.98
C ALA A 79 9.66 2.74 -8.39
N ASP A 80 8.52 3.47 -8.38
CA ASP A 80 8.49 4.89 -8.73
C ASP A 80 9.33 5.74 -7.77
N ILE A 81 9.36 5.37 -6.47
CA ILE A 81 10.19 6.03 -5.46
C ILE A 81 11.69 5.77 -5.74
N ILE A 82 12.02 4.53 -6.09
CA ILE A 82 13.41 4.13 -6.40
C ILE A 82 13.89 4.83 -7.67
N ASP A 83 13.04 4.96 -8.68
CA ASP A 83 13.39 5.56 -9.98
C ASP A 83 13.34 7.10 -9.98
N SER A 84 12.83 7.71 -8.90
CA SER A 84 12.69 9.17 -8.80
C SER A 84 14.04 9.86 -8.54
N ASP A 85 14.48 10.70 -9.49
CA ASP A 85 15.65 11.56 -9.33
C ASP A 85 15.57 12.47 -8.10
N LEU A 86 14.36 12.98 -7.80
CA LEU A 86 14.11 13.82 -6.62
C LEU A 86 14.43 13.06 -5.32
N ILE A 87 13.95 11.84 -5.22
CA ILE A 87 14.17 10.99 -4.04
C ILE A 87 15.64 10.58 -3.93
N GLN A 88 16.27 10.20 -5.03
CA GLN A 88 17.69 9.82 -5.06
C GLN A 88 18.60 10.95 -4.61
N LYS A 89 18.29 12.20 -4.96
CA LYS A 89 19.10 13.39 -4.62
C LYS A 89 18.79 13.89 -3.21
N GLU A 90 17.53 14.02 -2.84
CA GLU A 90 17.11 14.78 -1.65
C GLU A 90 16.63 13.89 -0.48
N ALA A 91 16.34 12.61 -0.73
CA ALA A 91 15.85 11.68 0.29
C ALA A 91 16.57 10.32 0.22
N LYS A 92 17.90 10.35 0.24
CA LYS A 92 18.75 9.15 0.06
C LYS A 92 18.43 8.00 1.00
N ALA A 93 18.07 8.29 2.26
CA ALA A 93 17.69 7.26 3.22
C ALA A 93 16.42 6.52 2.79
N LEU A 94 15.41 7.25 2.30
CA LEU A 94 14.18 6.66 1.76
C LEU A 94 14.47 5.80 0.51
N PHE A 95 15.27 6.32 -0.42
CA PHE A 95 15.73 5.57 -1.60
C PHE A 95 16.36 4.24 -1.20
N GLN A 96 17.35 4.29 -0.29
CA GLN A 96 18.06 3.09 0.18
C GLN A 96 17.13 2.11 0.90
N ALA A 97 16.20 2.60 1.71
CA ALA A 97 15.22 1.76 2.39
C ALA A 97 14.29 1.05 1.39
N CYS A 98 13.70 1.80 0.44
CA CYS A 98 12.83 1.22 -0.59
C CYS A 98 13.55 0.16 -1.43
N LYS A 99 14.80 0.41 -1.80
CA LYS A 99 15.63 -0.52 -2.57
C LYS A 99 15.90 -1.85 -1.85
N LYS A 100 15.89 -1.84 -0.51
CA LYS A 100 16.11 -3.04 0.33
C LYS A 100 14.82 -3.79 0.69
N ILE A 101 13.65 -3.26 0.36
CA ILE A 101 12.38 -3.93 0.68
C ILE A 101 12.18 -5.13 -0.24
N GLY A 102 12.14 -6.30 0.35
CA GLY A 102 11.64 -7.57 -0.20
C GLY A 102 12.12 -7.97 -1.59
N ALA A 103 11.27 -8.71 -2.31
CA ALA A 103 11.57 -9.20 -3.65
C ALA A 103 11.34 -8.11 -4.70
N ILE A 104 12.38 -7.81 -5.47
CA ILE A 104 12.40 -6.75 -6.50
C ILE A 104 11.23 -6.89 -7.49
N SER A 105 10.94 -8.11 -7.96
CA SER A 105 9.95 -8.35 -9.01
C SER A 105 8.49 -8.10 -8.61
N ILE A 106 8.14 -8.31 -7.36
CA ILE A 106 6.73 -8.20 -6.91
C ILE A 106 6.55 -6.99 -5.99
N GLN A 107 7.39 -6.87 -4.97
CA GLN A 107 7.17 -5.86 -3.93
C GLN A 107 7.49 -4.45 -4.41
N HIS A 108 8.48 -4.27 -5.29
CA HIS A 108 8.79 -2.96 -5.84
C HIS A 108 7.69 -2.44 -6.76
N PHE A 109 7.12 -3.29 -7.63
CA PHE A 109 6.12 -2.87 -8.61
C PHE A 109 4.68 -2.87 -8.08
N ARG A 110 4.38 -3.68 -7.06
CA ARG A 110 3.04 -3.78 -6.48
C ARG A 110 2.93 -3.17 -5.10
N GLY A 111 3.98 -3.24 -4.29
CA GLY A 111 4.01 -2.63 -2.97
C GLY A 111 3.99 -1.11 -3.07
N THR A 112 3.17 -0.47 -2.24
CA THR A 112 3.05 0.99 -2.17
C THR A 112 3.67 1.51 -0.89
N ILE A 113 4.06 2.79 -0.88
CA ILE A 113 4.65 3.40 0.31
C ILE A 113 3.69 3.37 1.50
N GLY A 114 2.41 3.71 1.29
CA GLY A 114 1.40 3.66 2.35
C GLY A 114 1.17 2.25 2.87
N GLY A 115 1.10 1.25 1.97
CA GLY A 115 0.96 -0.15 2.37
C GLY A 115 2.15 -0.67 3.19
N ASN A 116 3.37 -0.23 2.87
CA ASN A 116 4.58 -0.62 3.62
C ASN A 116 4.64 0.05 5.00
N ILE A 117 4.21 1.32 5.13
CA ILE A 117 4.18 2.01 6.43
C ILE A 117 3.13 1.39 7.35
N LEU A 118 1.98 0.98 6.81
CA LEU A 118 0.84 0.47 7.58
C LEU A 118 0.82 -1.06 7.72
N GLN A 119 1.80 -1.76 7.14
CA GLN A 119 1.83 -3.21 7.25
C GLN A 119 2.10 -3.67 8.68
N ASP A 120 1.44 -4.78 9.07
CA ASP A 120 1.75 -5.50 10.29
C ASP A 120 3.02 -6.35 10.07
N ASN A 121 4.11 -5.89 10.62
CA ASN A 121 5.44 -6.43 10.32
C ASN A 121 5.60 -7.87 10.82
N ARG A 122 6.29 -8.71 10.05
CA ARG A 122 6.58 -10.12 10.39
C ARG A 122 7.98 -10.32 10.97
N CYS A 123 8.47 -9.33 11.69
CA CYS A 123 9.76 -9.41 12.38
C CYS A 123 9.64 -10.28 13.64
N HIS A 124 10.60 -11.17 13.87
CA HIS A 124 10.65 -12.00 15.08
C HIS A 124 10.60 -11.18 16.37
N HIS A 125 11.26 -10.03 16.39
CA HIS A 125 11.29 -9.14 17.57
C HIS A 125 9.99 -8.37 17.79
N TYR A 126 9.18 -8.16 16.73
CA TYR A 126 7.90 -7.45 16.82
C TYR A 126 6.74 -8.37 17.21
N ASN A 127 6.81 -9.65 16.81
CA ASN A 127 5.72 -10.62 17.01
C ASN A 127 6.00 -11.59 18.17
N GLN A 128 6.84 -11.21 19.14
CA GLN A 128 7.07 -11.99 20.37
C GLN A 128 5.97 -11.74 21.40
#